data_62c5c4ab763c4d8e24c7f2ea110a31ff
#
_entry.id   62c5c4ab763c4d8e24c7f2ea110a31ff
#
_cell.length_a   1.000
_cell.length_b   1.000
_cell.length_c   1.000
_cell.angle_alpha   90.00
_cell.angle_beta   90.00
_cell.angle_gamma   90.00
#
_symmetry.space_group_name_H-M   'P 1'
#
loop_
_entity.id
_entity.type
_entity.pdbx_description
1 polymer ?
#
loop_
_entity_poly.entity_id
_entity_poly.type
_entity_poly.pdbx_seq_one_letter_code
_entity_poly.pdbx_strand_id
1 'polypeptide(L)'
;MKVLVLGGDGFCGWPCAVNLADQGHDVLIVDNLSRRKIDIDLEVESLTPIVSIGERLKAWEETGGKPMRFVHMDIAHEYQRLLDLLQDERPDSVVHFAEQRAAPYSMKSSATKRYTVDNNVNGTHNLLAAIVESGQDIHVVHLGTMGVYGYGSHRDATIPEGYLKVEVPQPDGSRFEEEILLSLIH
;
A
#
# COMPACT_ATOMS: atom_id res chain seq x y z
N MET A 1 -8.01 3.83 18.64
CA MET A 1 -8.50 3.82 17.25
C MET A 1 -8.50 2.38 16.76
N LYS A 2 -9.40 2.06 15.84
CA LYS A 2 -9.38 0.80 15.09
C LYS A 2 -8.70 1.06 13.74
N VAL A 3 -7.66 0.30 13.44
CA VAL A 3 -6.83 0.49 12.22
C VAL A 3 -6.78 -0.79 11.41
N LEU A 4 -7.16 -0.72 10.14
CA LEU A 4 -6.91 -1.77 9.17
C LEU A 4 -5.52 -1.57 8.54
N VAL A 5 -4.71 -2.65 8.52
CA VAL A 5 -3.42 -2.65 7.85
C VAL A 5 -3.48 -3.62 6.66
N LEU A 6 -3.67 -3.08 5.46
CA LEU A 6 -3.69 -3.85 4.22
C LEU A 6 -2.25 -4.14 3.78
N GLY A 7 -1.94 -5.40 3.46
CA GLY A 7 -0.57 -5.83 3.21
C GLY A 7 0.25 -6.04 4.49
N GLY A 8 -0.43 -6.39 5.60
CA GLY A 8 0.17 -6.47 6.92
C GLY A 8 1.10 -7.66 7.16
N ASP A 9 1.16 -8.65 6.26
CA ASP A 9 2.20 -9.70 6.28
C ASP A 9 3.51 -9.24 5.63
N GLY A 10 3.49 -8.10 4.93
CA GLY A 10 4.62 -7.55 4.20
C GLY A 10 5.70 -6.91 5.07
N PHE A 11 6.79 -6.49 4.39
CA PHE A 11 7.98 -5.90 5.02
C PHE A 11 7.66 -4.60 5.78
N CYS A 12 6.83 -3.72 5.23
CA CYS A 12 6.40 -2.48 5.89
C CYS A 12 5.15 -2.70 6.76
N GLY A 13 4.23 -3.55 6.31
CA GLY A 13 2.93 -3.75 6.95
C GLY A 13 3.04 -4.36 8.34
N TRP A 14 3.86 -5.39 8.51
CA TRP A 14 4.02 -6.06 9.80
C TRP A 14 4.58 -5.14 10.90
N PRO A 15 5.74 -4.48 10.71
CA PRO A 15 6.25 -3.58 11.75
C PRO A 15 5.31 -2.39 12.02
N CYS A 16 4.57 -1.91 11.01
CA CYS A 16 3.55 -0.89 11.21
C CYS A 16 2.41 -1.43 12.10
N ALA A 17 1.89 -2.62 11.82
CA ALA A 17 0.84 -3.25 12.62
C ALA A 17 1.27 -3.46 14.06
N VAL A 18 2.48 -3.98 14.28
CA VAL A 18 3.06 -4.17 15.62
C VAL A 18 3.19 -2.83 16.36
N ASN A 19 3.73 -1.80 15.71
CA ASN A 19 3.89 -0.49 16.34
C ASN A 19 2.54 0.14 16.73
N LEU A 20 1.52 0.00 15.88
CA LEU A 20 0.16 0.47 16.18
C LEU A 20 -0.46 -0.30 17.37
N ALA A 21 -0.28 -1.61 17.40
CA ALA A 21 -0.79 -2.44 18.50
C ALA A 21 -0.06 -2.13 19.82
N ASP A 22 1.26 -1.86 19.79
CA ASP A 22 2.07 -1.44 20.94
C ASP A 22 1.57 -0.10 21.50
N GLN A 23 1.13 0.81 20.64
CA GLN A 23 0.50 2.07 21.02
C GLN A 23 -0.95 1.92 21.52
N GLY A 24 -1.46 0.68 21.60
CA GLY A 24 -2.77 0.38 22.16
C GLY A 24 -3.93 0.49 21.16
N HIS A 25 -3.66 0.62 19.85
CA HIS A 25 -4.71 0.58 18.83
C HIS A 25 -5.30 -0.83 18.67
N ASP A 26 -6.55 -0.91 18.17
CA ASP A 26 -7.18 -2.17 17.74
C ASP A 26 -6.77 -2.40 16.27
N VAL A 27 -5.92 -3.37 16.01
CA VAL A 27 -5.32 -3.61 14.70
C VAL A 27 -5.92 -4.84 14.05
N LEU A 28 -6.40 -4.68 12.81
CA LEU A 28 -6.81 -5.77 11.93
C LEU A 28 -5.91 -5.78 10.71
N ILE A 29 -5.18 -6.89 10.54
CA ILE A 29 -4.33 -7.13 9.37
C ILE A 29 -5.17 -7.79 8.28
N VAL A 30 -5.06 -7.28 7.06
CA VAL A 30 -5.64 -7.87 5.85
C VAL A 30 -4.53 -8.13 4.84
N ASP A 31 -4.40 -9.36 4.37
CA ASP A 31 -3.35 -9.73 3.41
C ASP A 31 -3.77 -10.97 2.60
N ASN A 32 -3.39 -11.04 1.33
CA ASN A 32 -3.61 -12.19 0.46
C ASN A 32 -2.42 -13.18 0.44
N LEU A 33 -1.37 -12.89 1.19
CA LEU A 33 -0.12 -13.64 1.31
C LEU A 33 0.61 -13.86 -0.04
N SER A 34 0.31 -13.04 -1.04
CA SER A 34 0.87 -13.16 -2.38
C SER A 34 2.39 -13.04 -2.41
N ARG A 35 2.98 -12.27 -1.50
CA ARG A 35 4.43 -12.15 -1.38
C ARG A 35 5.09 -13.50 -1.12
N ARG A 36 4.53 -14.31 -0.22
CA ARG A 36 5.05 -15.65 0.09
C ARG A 36 4.99 -16.58 -1.11
N LYS A 37 3.87 -16.51 -1.87
CA LYS A 37 3.73 -17.25 -3.11
C LYS A 37 4.77 -16.81 -4.15
N ILE A 38 4.98 -15.50 -4.29
CA ILE A 38 5.99 -14.94 -5.22
C ILE A 38 7.40 -15.44 -4.85
N ASP A 39 7.76 -15.47 -3.58
CA ASP A 39 9.06 -15.96 -3.13
C ASP A 39 9.24 -17.46 -3.51
N ILE A 40 8.20 -18.28 -3.34
CA ILE A 40 8.19 -19.68 -3.76
C ILE A 40 8.33 -19.81 -5.29
N ASP A 41 7.54 -19.05 -6.06
CA ASP A 41 7.55 -19.06 -7.53
C ASP A 41 8.91 -18.60 -8.10
N LEU A 42 9.66 -17.83 -7.35
CA LEU A 42 10.99 -17.34 -7.70
C LEU A 42 12.12 -18.23 -7.18
N GLU A 43 11.82 -19.25 -6.38
CA GLU A 43 12.82 -20.09 -5.69
C GLU A 43 13.81 -19.26 -4.86
N VAL A 44 13.30 -18.21 -4.19
CA VAL A 44 14.09 -17.33 -3.33
C VAL A 44 13.64 -17.44 -1.90
N GLU A 45 14.59 -17.22 -0.98
CA GLU A 45 14.34 -17.20 0.46
C GLU A 45 14.65 -15.82 1.03
N SER A 46 13.95 -15.45 2.10
CA SER A 46 14.28 -14.26 2.88
C SER A 46 15.61 -14.49 3.63
N LEU A 47 16.44 -13.45 3.73
CA LEU A 47 17.69 -13.49 4.51
C LEU A 47 17.45 -13.94 5.97
N THR A 48 16.32 -13.59 6.51
CA THR A 48 15.83 -14.08 7.81
C THR A 48 14.57 -14.90 7.58
N PRO A 49 14.46 -16.11 8.10
CA PRO A 49 13.25 -16.91 7.98
C PRO A 49 12.03 -16.15 8.49
N ILE A 50 10.97 -16.17 7.69
CA ILE A 50 9.70 -15.51 8.02
C ILE A 50 8.67 -16.62 8.32
N VAL A 51 8.31 -16.77 9.57
CA VAL A 51 7.28 -17.72 10.01
C VAL A 51 5.89 -17.28 9.57
N SER A 52 4.89 -18.15 9.67
CA SER A 52 3.51 -17.85 9.26
C SER A 52 2.94 -16.65 10.03
N ILE A 53 1.95 -16.00 9.45
CA ILE A 53 1.27 -14.86 10.10
C ILE A 53 0.66 -15.28 11.45
N GLY A 54 0.12 -16.50 11.55
CA GLY A 54 -0.42 -17.02 12.81
C GLY A 54 0.64 -17.19 13.90
N GLU A 55 1.82 -17.70 13.55
CA GLU A 55 2.95 -17.81 14.50
C GLU A 55 3.45 -16.44 14.94
N ARG A 56 3.50 -15.47 14.02
CA ARG A 56 3.89 -14.08 14.32
C ARG A 56 2.92 -13.41 15.28
N LEU A 57 1.61 -13.58 15.06
CA LEU A 57 0.57 -13.04 15.94
C LEU A 57 0.67 -13.67 17.34
N LYS A 58 0.83 -14.99 17.40
CA LYS A 58 1.01 -15.70 18.66
C LYS A 58 2.26 -15.23 19.41
N ALA A 59 3.40 -15.13 18.73
CA ALA A 59 4.63 -14.63 19.32
C ALA A 59 4.47 -13.20 19.85
N TRP A 60 3.74 -12.34 19.15
CA TRP A 60 3.43 -10.99 19.61
C TRP A 60 2.61 -11.00 20.90
N GLU A 61 1.57 -11.81 20.98
CA GLU A 61 0.77 -11.97 22.20
C GLU A 61 1.57 -12.52 23.38
N GLU A 62 2.48 -13.49 23.13
CA GLU A 62 3.37 -14.06 24.14
C GLU A 62 4.35 -13.04 24.73
N THR A 63 4.68 -11.98 24.01
CA THR A 63 5.46 -10.84 24.54
C THR A 63 4.63 -9.87 25.38
N GLY A 64 3.34 -10.11 25.55
CA GLY A 64 2.41 -9.21 26.24
C GLY A 64 1.83 -8.11 25.36
N GLY A 65 2.02 -8.20 24.06
CA GLY A 65 1.46 -7.27 23.09
C GLY A 65 -0.06 -7.36 22.99
N LYS A 66 -0.71 -6.25 22.65
CA LYS A 66 -2.15 -6.23 22.43
C LYS A 66 -2.50 -7.13 21.24
N PRO A 67 -3.45 -8.10 21.39
CA PRO A 67 -3.81 -9.01 20.32
C PRO A 67 -4.20 -8.28 19.03
N MET A 68 -3.70 -8.75 17.90
CA MET A 68 -4.07 -8.32 16.57
C MET A 68 -4.86 -9.42 15.87
N ARG A 69 -5.75 -9.02 14.97
CA ARG A 69 -6.57 -9.96 14.19
C ARG A 69 -6.02 -10.03 12.75
N PHE A 70 -6.31 -11.14 12.07
CA PHE A 70 -5.92 -11.36 10.69
C PHE A 70 -7.10 -11.85 9.86
N VAL A 71 -7.27 -11.24 8.68
CA VAL A 71 -8.20 -11.69 7.64
C VAL A 71 -7.41 -11.94 6.35
N HIS A 72 -7.49 -13.18 5.84
CA HIS A 72 -6.99 -13.50 4.52
C HIS A 72 -7.96 -12.97 3.46
N MET A 73 -7.52 -12.04 2.63
CA MET A 73 -8.36 -11.41 1.60
C MET A 73 -7.51 -10.83 0.48
N ASP A 74 -7.97 -10.95 -0.76
CA ASP A 74 -7.43 -10.25 -1.92
C ASP A 74 -8.31 -9.05 -2.28
N ILE A 75 -7.88 -7.85 -1.91
CA ILE A 75 -8.65 -6.62 -2.12
C ILE A 75 -8.85 -6.26 -3.59
N ALA A 76 -8.00 -6.78 -4.49
CA ALA A 76 -8.15 -6.56 -5.93
C ALA A 76 -9.31 -7.39 -6.54
N HIS A 77 -9.66 -8.53 -5.92
CA HIS A 77 -10.61 -9.48 -6.47
C HIS A 77 -11.86 -9.71 -5.59
N GLU A 78 -11.82 -9.36 -4.31
CA GLU A 78 -12.88 -9.63 -3.34
C GLU A 78 -13.58 -8.33 -2.90
N TYR A 79 -14.04 -7.51 -3.87
CA TYR A 79 -14.62 -6.18 -3.60
C TYR A 79 -15.76 -6.21 -2.57
N GLN A 80 -16.77 -7.09 -2.76
CA GLN A 80 -17.92 -7.14 -1.85
C GLN A 80 -17.49 -7.49 -0.43
N ARG A 81 -16.56 -8.42 -0.28
CA ARG A 81 -16.04 -8.82 1.02
C ARG A 81 -15.25 -7.70 1.70
N LEU A 82 -14.55 -6.87 0.91
CA LEU A 82 -13.88 -5.67 1.42
C LEU A 82 -14.89 -4.63 1.92
N LEU A 83 -15.96 -4.39 1.15
CA LEU A 83 -17.04 -3.48 1.55
C LEU A 83 -17.72 -3.96 2.83
N ASP A 84 -18.10 -5.25 2.90
CA ASP A 84 -18.70 -5.86 4.09
C ASP A 84 -17.77 -5.72 5.31
N LEU A 85 -16.45 -5.95 5.13
CA LEU A 85 -15.46 -5.79 6.20
C LEU A 85 -15.42 -4.35 6.72
N LEU A 86 -15.42 -3.34 5.82
CA LEU A 86 -15.43 -1.94 6.24
C LEU A 86 -16.69 -1.57 6.99
N GLN A 87 -17.85 -2.08 6.55
CA GLN A 87 -19.13 -1.83 7.20
C GLN A 87 -19.23 -2.47 8.60
N ASP A 88 -18.72 -3.68 8.75
CA ASP A 88 -18.74 -4.43 10.01
C ASP A 88 -17.71 -3.90 11.01
N GLU A 89 -16.48 -3.69 10.56
CA GLU A 89 -15.37 -3.28 11.42
C GLU A 89 -15.39 -1.78 11.75
N ARG A 90 -15.90 -0.95 10.86
CA ARG A 90 -15.97 0.51 11.00
C ARG A 90 -14.63 1.11 11.46
N PRO A 91 -13.56 0.93 10.69
CA PRO A 91 -12.24 1.40 11.09
C PRO A 91 -12.16 2.93 11.09
N ASP A 92 -11.40 3.50 12.03
CA ASP A 92 -11.07 4.92 12.03
C ASP A 92 -10.05 5.25 10.92
N SER A 93 -9.19 4.29 10.59
CA SER A 93 -8.13 4.47 9.59
C SER A 93 -7.80 3.17 8.87
N VAL A 94 -7.37 3.33 7.61
CA VAL A 94 -6.79 2.25 6.78
C VAL A 94 -5.38 2.65 6.37
N VAL A 95 -4.41 1.78 6.66
CA VAL A 95 -3.03 1.90 6.17
C VAL A 95 -2.84 0.91 5.03
N HIS A 96 -2.54 1.41 3.83
CA HIS A 96 -2.49 0.60 2.61
C HIS A 96 -1.06 0.36 2.15
N PHE A 97 -0.59 -0.90 2.34
CA PHE A 97 0.68 -1.44 1.87
C PHE A 97 0.49 -2.65 0.94
N ALA A 98 -0.75 -2.98 0.56
CA ALA A 98 -1.07 -4.19 -0.20
C ALA A 98 -0.73 -4.05 -1.69
N GLU A 99 0.53 -3.77 -1.99
CA GLU A 99 1.00 -3.56 -3.35
C GLU A 99 2.15 -4.51 -3.73
N GLN A 100 2.15 -4.94 -4.99
CA GLN A 100 3.30 -5.60 -5.59
C GLN A 100 4.35 -4.53 -5.93
N ARG A 101 5.45 -4.53 -5.19
CA ARG A 101 6.50 -3.50 -5.20
C ARG A 101 7.68 -3.78 -6.11
N ALA A 102 7.86 -5.04 -6.53
CA ALA A 102 9.10 -5.49 -7.17
C ALA A 102 9.05 -5.30 -8.68
N ALA A 103 9.69 -4.24 -9.21
CA ALA A 103 9.80 -4.01 -10.64
C ALA A 103 10.41 -5.20 -11.41
N PRO A 104 11.47 -5.90 -10.93
CA PRO A 104 11.97 -7.09 -11.62
C PRO A 104 10.94 -8.21 -11.74
N TYR A 105 10.10 -8.42 -10.73
CA TYR A 105 9.01 -9.39 -10.80
C TYR A 105 7.97 -9.00 -11.85
N SER A 106 7.52 -7.74 -11.82
CA SER A 106 6.51 -7.25 -12.77
C SER A 106 6.93 -7.40 -14.23
N MET A 107 8.22 -7.38 -14.52
CA MET A 107 8.76 -7.45 -15.89
C MET A 107 9.05 -8.86 -16.39
N LYS A 108 8.91 -9.90 -15.56
CA LYS A 108 9.27 -11.29 -15.92
C LYS A 108 8.44 -11.88 -17.06
N SER A 109 7.14 -11.62 -17.07
CA SER A 109 6.21 -12.21 -18.04
C SER A 109 4.98 -11.35 -18.25
N SER A 110 4.17 -11.66 -19.26
CA SER A 110 2.87 -11.01 -19.44
C SER A 110 1.90 -11.27 -18.28
N ALA A 111 2.01 -12.43 -17.64
CA ALA A 111 1.20 -12.75 -16.45
C ALA A 111 1.56 -11.88 -15.27
N THR A 112 2.86 -11.73 -14.97
CA THR A 112 3.33 -10.90 -13.85
C THR A 112 3.08 -9.41 -14.07
N LYS A 113 3.13 -8.93 -15.33
CA LYS A 113 2.74 -7.55 -15.68
C LYS A 113 1.27 -7.30 -15.37
N ARG A 114 0.37 -8.19 -15.83
CA ARG A 114 -1.07 -8.07 -15.55
C ARG A 114 -1.36 -8.17 -14.06
N TYR A 115 -0.77 -9.14 -13.37
CA TYR A 115 -0.90 -9.27 -11.93
C TYR A 115 -0.52 -7.97 -11.21
N THR A 116 0.58 -7.32 -11.58
CA THR A 116 1.00 -6.08 -10.95
C THR A 116 -0.03 -4.96 -11.14
N VAL A 117 -0.59 -4.81 -12.36
CA VAL A 117 -1.64 -3.82 -12.62
C VAL A 117 -2.91 -4.16 -11.83
N ASP A 118 -3.37 -5.40 -11.89
CA ASP A 118 -4.58 -5.83 -11.19
C ASP A 118 -4.44 -5.64 -9.68
N ASN A 119 -3.31 -6.08 -9.10
CA ASN A 119 -3.09 -5.95 -7.66
C ASN A 119 -3.01 -4.48 -7.22
N ASN A 120 -2.23 -3.65 -7.92
CA ASN A 120 -1.96 -2.31 -7.45
C ASN A 120 -3.07 -1.32 -7.84
N VAL A 121 -3.52 -1.34 -9.09
CA VAL A 121 -4.53 -0.38 -9.55
C VAL A 121 -5.92 -0.79 -9.09
N ASN A 122 -6.35 -2.02 -9.36
CA ASN A 122 -7.69 -2.47 -8.99
C ASN A 122 -7.82 -2.60 -7.46
N GLY A 123 -6.77 -3.03 -6.75
CA GLY A 123 -6.78 -3.11 -5.28
C GLY A 123 -6.99 -1.74 -4.64
N THR A 124 -6.24 -0.74 -5.07
CA THR A 124 -6.38 0.63 -4.57
C THR A 124 -7.73 1.24 -4.97
N HIS A 125 -8.16 1.05 -6.22
CA HIS A 125 -9.47 1.50 -6.67
C HIS A 125 -10.60 0.88 -5.85
N ASN A 126 -10.58 -0.44 -5.63
CA ASN A 126 -11.56 -1.14 -4.83
C ASN A 126 -11.62 -0.61 -3.39
N LEU A 127 -10.47 -0.35 -2.78
CA LEU A 127 -10.42 0.24 -1.44
C LEU A 127 -11.12 1.61 -1.41
N LEU A 128 -10.78 2.51 -2.32
CA LEU A 128 -11.37 3.86 -2.37
C LEU A 128 -12.87 3.80 -2.68
N ALA A 129 -13.29 2.94 -3.61
CA ALA A 129 -14.69 2.74 -3.94
C ALA A 129 -15.48 2.18 -2.74
N ALA A 130 -14.94 1.17 -2.05
CA ALA A 130 -15.58 0.58 -0.88
C ALA A 130 -15.68 1.56 0.30
N ILE A 131 -14.70 2.43 0.51
CA ILE A 131 -14.77 3.50 1.52
C ILE A 131 -15.93 4.45 1.20
N VAL A 132 -16.02 4.92 -0.04
CA VAL A 132 -17.10 5.82 -0.47
C VAL A 132 -18.46 5.13 -0.32
N GLU A 133 -18.60 3.89 -0.77
CA GLU A 133 -19.86 3.12 -0.69
C GLU A 133 -20.25 2.77 0.74
N SER A 134 -19.29 2.57 1.64
CA SER A 134 -19.56 2.33 3.06
C SER A 134 -20.21 3.53 3.76
N GLY A 135 -20.07 4.73 3.21
CA GLY A 135 -20.56 5.98 3.79
C GLY A 135 -19.85 6.40 5.08
N GLN A 136 -18.68 5.83 5.36
CA GLN A 136 -17.90 6.11 6.57
C GLN A 136 -16.80 7.13 6.30
N ASP A 137 -16.47 7.93 7.31
CA ASP A 137 -15.31 8.83 7.29
C ASP A 137 -14.08 8.06 7.79
N ILE A 138 -13.30 7.53 6.85
CA ILE A 138 -12.12 6.71 7.12
C ILE A 138 -10.87 7.44 6.66
N HIS A 139 -9.93 7.65 7.58
CA HIS A 139 -8.62 8.21 7.22
C HIS A 139 -7.78 7.18 6.47
N VAL A 140 -7.33 7.51 5.25
CA VAL A 140 -6.49 6.63 4.42
C VAL A 140 -5.05 7.09 4.43
N VAL A 141 -4.15 6.20 4.82
CA VAL A 141 -2.70 6.37 4.68
C VAL A 141 -2.20 5.42 3.59
N HIS A 142 -1.81 5.95 2.46
CA HIS A 142 -1.31 5.18 1.33
C HIS A 142 0.20 5.34 1.17
N LEU A 143 0.91 4.23 0.99
CA LEU A 143 2.35 4.25 0.70
C LEU A 143 2.56 4.46 -0.80
N GLY A 144 2.88 5.69 -1.18
CA GLY A 144 3.24 6.03 -2.55
C GLY A 144 4.69 5.68 -2.90
N THR A 145 5.18 6.27 -3.97
CA THR A 145 6.54 6.07 -4.45
C THR A 145 7.31 7.38 -4.60
N MET A 146 8.57 7.39 -4.19
CA MET A 146 9.47 8.51 -4.49
C MET A 146 9.71 8.70 -6.01
N GLY A 147 9.45 7.66 -6.81
CA GLY A 147 9.57 7.72 -8.27
C GLY A 147 8.63 8.72 -8.95
N VAL A 148 7.59 9.20 -8.25
CA VAL A 148 6.68 10.25 -8.74
C VAL A 148 7.41 11.56 -9.06
N TYR A 149 8.49 11.86 -8.34
CA TYR A 149 9.30 13.04 -8.59
C TYR A 149 10.22 12.91 -9.82
N GLY A 150 10.23 11.75 -10.45
CA GLY A 150 11.12 11.44 -11.57
C GLY A 150 12.58 11.27 -11.16
N TYR A 151 13.37 10.94 -12.16
CA TYR A 151 14.83 10.86 -12.00
C TYR A 151 15.43 12.04 -12.75
N GLY A 152 15.46 13.21 -12.10
CA GLY A 152 15.96 14.44 -12.70
C GLY A 152 17.44 14.32 -13.12
N SER A 153 17.82 15.03 -14.17
CA SER A 153 19.20 15.08 -14.67
C SER A 153 20.16 15.89 -13.76
N HIS A 154 19.63 16.61 -12.80
CA HIS A 154 20.39 17.47 -11.90
C HIS A 154 20.55 16.79 -10.54
N ARG A 155 21.77 16.37 -10.23
CA ARG A 155 22.12 15.60 -9.02
C ARG A 155 21.87 16.33 -7.70
N ASP A 156 21.73 17.65 -7.74
CA ASP A 156 21.60 18.51 -6.55
C ASP A 156 20.24 19.24 -6.46
N ALA A 157 19.27 18.86 -7.32
CA ALA A 157 17.96 19.51 -7.29
C ALA A 157 17.09 18.97 -6.16
N THR A 158 16.78 19.82 -5.20
CA THR A 158 15.71 19.56 -4.23
C THR A 158 14.37 19.85 -4.92
N ILE A 159 13.48 18.84 -4.96
CA ILE A 159 12.14 19.02 -5.49
C ILE A 159 11.23 19.39 -4.29
N PRO A 160 10.60 20.58 -4.29
CA PRO A 160 9.71 20.99 -3.22
C PRO A 160 8.43 20.14 -3.25
N GLU A 161 7.86 19.88 -2.10
CA GLU A 161 6.52 19.31 -2.00
C GLU A 161 5.46 20.33 -2.42
N GLY A 162 4.44 19.87 -3.14
CA GLY A 162 3.30 20.69 -3.56
C GLY A 162 3.35 21.12 -5.02
N TYR A 163 2.98 22.37 -5.27
CA TYR A 163 2.94 22.90 -6.63
C TYR A 163 4.33 23.29 -7.11
N LEU A 164 4.67 22.84 -8.34
CA LEU A 164 5.87 23.25 -9.03
C LEU A 164 5.54 24.38 -10.01
N LYS A 165 6.36 25.41 -10.00
CA LYS A 165 6.36 26.43 -11.05
C LYS A 165 7.15 25.94 -12.24
N VAL A 166 6.50 25.88 -13.39
CA VAL A 166 7.12 25.48 -14.65
C VAL A 166 6.97 26.59 -15.70
N GLU A 167 8.03 26.79 -16.45
CA GLU A 167 7.98 27.68 -17.61
C GLU A 167 7.56 26.89 -18.86
N VAL A 168 6.41 27.23 -19.42
CA VAL A 168 5.88 26.58 -20.61
C VAL A 168 6.21 27.44 -21.84
N PRO A 169 7.05 26.96 -22.79
CA PRO A 169 7.35 27.70 -24.01
C PRO A 169 6.13 27.74 -24.93
N GLN A 170 5.88 28.90 -25.51
CA GLN A 170 4.80 29.12 -26.46
C GLN A 170 5.32 29.07 -27.91
N PRO A 171 4.43 28.82 -28.91
CA PRO A 171 4.81 28.81 -30.33
C PRO A 171 5.35 30.12 -30.85
N ASP A 172 5.00 31.26 -30.22
CA ASP A 172 5.49 32.59 -30.55
C ASP A 172 6.84 32.95 -29.93
N GLY A 173 7.46 31.98 -29.19
CA GLY A 173 8.73 32.16 -28.51
C GLY A 173 8.63 32.79 -27.14
N SER A 174 7.42 33.16 -26.69
CA SER A 174 7.18 33.62 -25.32
C SER A 174 7.17 32.42 -24.34
N ARG A 175 7.20 32.72 -23.06
CA ARG A 175 7.05 31.74 -21.98
C ARG A 175 6.00 32.24 -20.99
N PHE A 176 5.19 31.36 -20.46
CA PHE A 176 4.38 31.66 -19.29
C PHE A 176 4.70 30.70 -18.14
N GLU A 177 4.58 31.22 -16.92
CA GLU A 177 4.74 30.43 -15.70
C GLU A 177 3.40 29.82 -15.34
N GLU A 178 3.39 28.52 -15.07
CA GLU A 178 2.22 27.79 -14.60
C GLU A 178 2.59 26.97 -13.34
N GLU A 179 1.65 26.89 -12.42
CA GLU A 179 1.79 26.02 -11.25
C GLU A 179 1.16 24.66 -11.54
N ILE A 180 1.96 23.62 -11.53
CA ILE A 180 1.50 22.24 -11.66
C ILE A 180 1.61 21.50 -10.34
N LEU A 181 0.57 20.75 -9.98
CA LEU A 181 0.63 19.82 -8.88
C LEU A 181 1.40 18.58 -9.35
N LEU A 182 2.47 18.23 -8.62
CA LEU A 182 3.04 16.91 -8.75
C LEU A 182 2.03 15.89 -8.24
N SER A 183 1.24 15.36 -9.16
CA SER A 183 0.25 14.35 -8.82
C SER A 183 0.88 12.98 -8.78
N LEU A 184 0.52 12.19 -7.76
CA LEU A 184 0.85 10.76 -7.66
C LEU A 184 0.06 9.89 -8.66
N ILE A 185 -0.74 10.51 -9.54
CA ILE A 185 -1.54 9.81 -10.55
C ILE A 185 -0.65 9.59 -11.78
N HIS A 186 -0.16 8.39 -11.90
CA HIS A 186 0.46 7.87 -13.12
C HIS A 186 -0.37 6.70 -13.65
#